data_42ed737542350f2efaafcedd156b8c07
#
_entry.id   42ed737542350f2efaafcedd156b8c07
#
_cell.length_a   1.000
_cell.length_b   1.000
_cell.length_c   1.000
_cell.angle_alpha   90.00
_cell.angle_beta   90.00
_cell.angle_gamma   90.00
#
_symmetry.space_group_name_H-M   'P 1'
#
loop_
_entity.id
_entity.type
_entity.pdbx_description
1 polymer ?
#
loop_
_entity_poly.entity_id
_entity_poly.type
_entity_poly.pdbx_seq_one_letter_code
_entity_poly.pdbx_strand_id
1 'polypeptide(L)'
;ILGGFPRVTNSEDYLFQKKEQEKFNWIDSWGEGLSGYSLCPHVMPQMKEAMGKFERMTCNPKTLANMIETNMKIDICAILPEIKTPTLVCHSRDDKRVPKENGRYIAEHIPSAKYIEYSSGGHLPYFGLEDQLADDLDFFFRKASSKKRLQTSESVRLATILFTDIVESTSKLSEFG
;
A
#
# COMPACT_ATOMS: atom_id res chain seq x y z
N ILE A 1 0.44 -3.05 6.80
CA ILE A 1 -0.36 -2.45 5.70
C ILE A 1 -0.11 -0.95 5.76
N LEU A 2 0.34 -0.35 4.65
CA LEU A 2 0.58 1.09 4.54
C LEU A 2 -0.39 1.67 3.50
N GLY A 3 -1.22 2.68 3.88
CA GLY A 3 -2.12 3.39 2.97
C GLY A 3 -3.08 2.49 2.17
N GLY A 4 -3.46 1.35 2.73
CA GLY A 4 -4.26 0.35 2.05
C GLY A 4 -5.76 0.67 2.02
N PHE A 5 -6.46 0.00 1.10
CA PHE A 5 -7.92 -0.03 1.04
C PHE A 5 -8.41 -1.47 0.85
N PRO A 6 -9.55 -1.87 1.43
CA PRO A 6 -10.09 -3.21 1.24
C PRO A 6 -11.02 -3.32 0.03
N ARG A 7 -11.53 -2.19 -0.46
CA ARG A 7 -12.45 -2.07 -1.60
C ARG A 7 -12.27 -0.73 -2.28
N VAL A 8 -12.37 -0.67 -3.58
CA VAL A 8 -12.25 0.58 -4.36
C VAL A 8 -13.59 1.28 -4.55
N THR A 9 -14.70 0.54 -4.58
CA THR A 9 -16.03 1.08 -4.81
C THR A 9 -16.78 1.30 -3.51
N ASN A 10 -17.59 2.36 -3.45
CA ASN A 10 -18.51 2.58 -2.32
C ASN A 10 -19.67 1.58 -2.35
N SER A 11 -20.21 1.29 -1.16
CA SER A 11 -21.45 0.55 -0.92
C SER A 11 -22.16 1.15 0.28
N GLU A 12 -23.34 0.66 0.67
CA GLU A 12 -24.10 1.19 1.81
C GLU A 12 -23.32 1.13 3.13
N ASP A 13 -22.50 0.09 3.30
CA ASP A 13 -21.67 -0.17 4.47
C ASP A 13 -20.22 0.36 4.34
N TYR A 14 -19.86 0.95 3.20
CA TYR A 14 -18.49 1.39 2.91
C TYR A 14 -18.48 2.62 2.00
N LEU A 15 -18.39 3.80 2.60
CA LEU A 15 -18.53 5.11 1.91
C LEU A 15 -17.24 5.94 1.94
N PHE A 16 -16.06 5.29 1.95
CA PHE A 16 -14.78 5.99 2.15
C PHE A 16 -14.07 6.37 0.86
N GLN A 17 -14.59 5.97 -0.29
CA GLN A 17 -13.95 6.33 -1.55
C GLN A 17 -14.38 7.70 -2.05
N LYS A 18 -13.44 8.43 -2.64
CA LYS A 18 -13.73 9.70 -3.27
C LYS A 18 -14.68 9.54 -4.45
N LYS A 19 -15.51 10.58 -4.68
CA LYS A 19 -16.39 10.62 -5.85
C LYS A 19 -15.57 10.53 -7.15
N GLU A 20 -16.13 9.94 -8.19
CA GLU A 20 -15.47 9.74 -9.49
C GLU A 20 -14.88 11.01 -10.12
N GLN A 21 -15.52 12.16 -9.88
CA GLN A 21 -15.08 13.47 -10.40
C GLN A 21 -13.72 13.93 -9.84
N GLU A 22 -13.22 13.34 -8.75
CA GLU A 22 -11.91 13.61 -8.17
C GLU A 22 -10.83 12.66 -8.68
N LYS A 23 -11.17 11.73 -9.56
CA LYS A 23 -10.20 10.82 -10.15
C LYS A 23 -9.29 11.61 -11.09
N PHE A 24 -8.05 11.75 -10.68
CA PHE A 24 -7.00 12.29 -11.54
C PHE A 24 -6.92 11.43 -12.80
N ASN A 25 -6.94 12.06 -13.98
CA ASN A 25 -6.84 11.33 -15.24
C ASN A 25 -5.39 10.89 -15.49
N TRP A 26 -5.00 9.84 -14.80
CA TRP A 26 -3.64 9.32 -14.77
C TRP A 26 -3.20 8.73 -16.10
N ILE A 27 -4.16 8.24 -16.89
CA ILE A 27 -3.87 7.58 -18.15
C ILE A 27 -3.35 8.62 -19.15
N ASP A 28 -4.03 9.77 -19.25
CA ASP A 28 -3.67 10.79 -20.22
C ASP A 28 -2.36 11.51 -19.88
N SER A 29 -2.04 11.61 -18.59
CA SER A 29 -0.82 12.27 -18.09
C SER A 29 0.30 11.29 -17.70
N TRP A 30 0.15 10.01 -18.03
CA TRP A 30 1.14 9.00 -17.68
C TRP A 30 2.48 9.25 -18.39
N GLY A 31 3.53 9.32 -17.62
CA GLY A 31 4.87 9.67 -18.10
C GLY A 31 5.29 11.12 -17.86
N GLU A 32 4.39 11.97 -17.36
CA GLU A 32 4.66 13.37 -17.03
C GLU A 32 5.09 13.59 -15.57
N GLY A 33 5.06 12.54 -14.74
CA GLY A 33 5.40 12.59 -13.33
C GLY A 33 4.31 13.17 -12.44
N LEU A 34 3.08 13.27 -12.94
CA LEU A 34 1.98 13.90 -12.20
C LEU A 34 1.32 12.95 -11.18
N SER A 35 1.46 11.64 -11.34
CA SER A 35 0.93 10.66 -10.37
C SER A 35 1.51 10.86 -8.96
N GLY A 36 2.75 11.32 -8.88
CA GLY A 36 3.43 11.55 -7.63
C GLY A 36 2.81 12.63 -6.75
N TYR A 37 2.10 13.61 -7.33
CA TYR A 37 1.44 14.65 -6.54
C TYR A 37 0.32 14.11 -5.65
N SER A 38 -0.31 12.99 -6.03
CA SER A 38 -1.26 12.31 -5.17
C SER A 38 -0.60 11.35 -4.20
N LEU A 39 0.62 10.90 -4.48
CA LEU A 39 1.37 9.97 -3.66
C LEU A 39 2.16 10.69 -2.56
N CYS A 40 2.95 11.70 -2.94
CA CYS A 40 3.87 12.42 -2.05
C CYS A 40 3.92 13.91 -2.42
N PRO A 41 2.88 14.71 -2.13
CA PRO A 41 2.81 16.10 -2.55
C PRO A 41 3.97 16.96 -2.03
N HIS A 42 4.55 16.60 -0.87
CA HIS A 42 5.61 17.37 -0.22
C HIS A 42 6.96 17.27 -0.93
N VAL A 43 7.23 16.18 -1.63
CA VAL A 43 8.52 15.94 -2.32
C VAL A 43 8.43 16.06 -3.84
N MET A 44 7.24 16.21 -4.38
CA MET A 44 7.01 16.14 -5.82
C MET A 44 7.59 17.24 -6.66
N PRO A 45 7.66 18.52 -6.22
CA PRO A 45 8.30 19.53 -7.06
C PRO A 45 9.72 19.17 -7.50
N GLN A 46 10.47 18.52 -6.60
CA GLN A 46 11.85 18.09 -6.84
C GLN A 46 11.94 16.75 -7.58
N MET A 47 10.91 15.91 -7.48
CA MET A 47 10.93 14.53 -7.99
C MET A 47 10.10 14.34 -9.27
N LYS A 48 9.45 15.38 -9.79
CA LYS A 48 8.55 15.25 -10.94
C LYS A 48 9.21 14.56 -12.14
N GLU A 49 10.42 14.96 -12.50
CA GLU A 49 11.15 14.37 -13.63
C GLU A 49 11.48 12.89 -13.38
N ALA A 50 11.99 12.57 -12.19
CA ALA A 50 12.29 11.19 -11.79
C ALA A 50 11.02 10.32 -11.79
N MET A 51 9.89 10.86 -11.31
CA MET A 51 8.61 10.18 -11.33
C MET A 51 8.12 9.95 -12.77
N GLY A 52 8.23 10.92 -13.66
CA GLY A 52 7.86 10.74 -15.05
C GLY A 52 8.71 9.67 -15.77
N LYS A 53 10.02 9.62 -15.43
CA LYS A 53 10.88 8.53 -15.90
C LYS A 53 10.43 7.18 -15.35
N PHE A 54 10.13 7.10 -14.05
CA PHE A 54 9.62 5.89 -13.41
C PHE A 54 8.32 5.41 -14.06
N GLU A 55 7.35 6.32 -14.29
CA GLU A 55 6.09 6.02 -14.95
C GLU A 55 6.33 5.38 -16.33
N ARG A 56 7.15 6.01 -17.17
CA ARG A 56 7.46 5.50 -18.54
C ARG A 56 8.20 4.16 -18.52
N MET A 57 9.03 3.92 -17.51
CA MET A 57 9.77 2.66 -17.38
C MET A 57 8.92 1.52 -16.80
N THR A 58 7.85 1.83 -16.06
CA THR A 58 7.04 0.84 -15.36
C THR A 58 6.04 0.17 -16.30
N CYS A 59 5.25 0.96 -17.02
CA CYS A 59 4.28 0.44 -17.96
C CYS A 59 3.81 1.52 -18.96
N ASN A 60 3.19 1.09 -20.04
CA ASN A 60 2.52 2.00 -20.97
C ASN A 60 1.10 2.35 -20.48
N PRO A 61 0.47 3.42 -21.04
CA PRO A 61 -0.88 3.85 -20.63
C PRO A 61 -1.97 2.77 -20.75
N LYS A 62 -1.89 1.88 -21.73
CA LYS A 62 -2.85 0.77 -21.90
C LYS A 62 -2.74 -0.24 -20.76
N THR A 63 -1.52 -0.60 -20.38
CA THR A 63 -1.28 -1.49 -19.24
C THR A 63 -1.76 -0.85 -17.95
N LEU A 64 -1.51 0.45 -17.76
CA LEU A 64 -2.04 1.18 -16.61
C LEU A 64 -3.57 1.15 -16.56
N ALA A 65 -4.25 1.37 -17.69
CA ALA A 65 -5.70 1.29 -17.77
C ALA A 65 -6.23 -0.09 -17.36
N ASN A 66 -5.62 -1.15 -17.84
CA ASN A 66 -5.98 -2.52 -17.46
C ASN A 66 -5.75 -2.79 -15.97
N MET A 67 -4.66 -2.28 -15.39
CA MET A 67 -4.39 -2.40 -13.95
C MET A 67 -5.44 -1.65 -13.12
N ILE A 68 -5.81 -0.44 -13.52
CA ILE A 68 -6.87 0.34 -12.86
C ILE A 68 -8.19 -0.43 -12.92
N GLU A 69 -8.59 -0.95 -14.09
CA GLU A 69 -9.80 -1.74 -14.24
C GLU A 69 -9.80 -2.99 -13.35
N THR A 70 -8.66 -3.66 -13.24
CA THR A 70 -8.52 -4.82 -12.36
C THR A 70 -8.65 -4.43 -10.90
N ASN A 71 -8.01 -3.33 -10.49
CA ASN A 71 -8.09 -2.83 -9.13
C ASN A 71 -9.51 -2.40 -8.73
N MET A 72 -10.31 -1.91 -9.69
CA MET A 72 -11.73 -1.56 -9.44
C MET A 72 -12.59 -2.77 -9.03
N LYS A 73 -12.14 -4.00 -9.30
CA LYS A 73 -12.83 -5.24 -8.95
C LYS A 73 -12.42 -5.79 -7.57
N ILE A 74 -11.42 -5.16 -6.92
CA ILE A 74 -10.94 -5.59 -5.60
C ILE A 74 -12.02 -5.33 -4.54
N ASP A 75 -12.38 -6.39 -3.84
CA ASP A 75 -13.19 -6.36 -2.63
C ASP A 75 -12.74 -7.49 -1.70
N ILE A 76 -12.09 -7.13 -0.62
CA ILE A 76 -11.59 -8.06 0.39
C ILE A 76 -12.24 -7.86 1.76
N CYS A 77 -13.31 -7.06 1.84
CA CYS A 77 -13.97 -6.75 3.12
C CYS A 77 -14.39 -8.02 3.85
N ALA A 78 -14.96 -9.00 3.14
CA ALA A 78 -15.44 -10.25 3.75
C ALA A 78 -14.34 -11.13 4.35
N ILE A 79 -13.09 -11.01 3.91
CA ILE A 79 -11.98 -11.84 4.42
C ILE A 79 -11.20 -11.18 5.57
N LEU A 80 -11.39 -9.89 5.82
CA LEU A 80 -10.67 -9.20 6.90
C LEU A 80 -10.86 -9.86 8.28
N PRO A 81 -12.06 -10.31 8.67
CA PRO A 81 -12.27 -11.00 9.95
C PRO A 81 -11.54 -12.35 10.08
N GLU A 82 -11.19 -12.96 8.97
CA GLU A 82 -10.49 -14.25 8.93
C GLU A 82 -8.97 -14.11 9.08
N ILE A 83 -8.43 -12.91 9.04
CA ILE A 83 -6.99 -12.66 9.15
C ILE A 83 -6.54 -12.85 10.59
N LYS A 84 -5.77 -13.92 10.83
CA LYS A 84 -5.22 -14.28 12.16
C LYS A 84 -3.79 -13.79 12.37
N THR A 85 -3.12 -13.37 11.30
CA THR A 85 -1.75 -12.87 11.36
C THR A 85 -1.71 -11.53 12.11
N PRO A 86 -0.76 -11.33 13.04
CA PRO A 86 -0.56 -10.03 13.64
C PRO A 86 -0.42 -8.96 12.57
N THR A 87 -1.26 -7.93 12.62
CA THR A 87 -1.35 -6.93 11.58
C THR A 87 -1.14 -5.53 12.18
N LEU A 88 -0.27 -4.76 11.53
CA LEU A 88 -0.13 -3.32 11.76
C LEU A 88 -0.64 -2.59 10.52
N VAL A 89 -1.55 -1.65 10.73
CA VAL A 89 -2.07 -0.77 9.69
C VAL A 89 -1.61 0.65 9.99
N CYS A 90 -0.87 1.24 9.05
CA CYS A 90 -0.39 2.62 9.14
C CYS A 90 -1.03 3.45 8.04
N HIS A 91 -1.46 4.66 8.37
CA HIS A 91 -2.08 5.56 7.43
C HIS A 91 -1.75 7.01 7.75
N SER A 92 -1.48 7.84 6.74
CA SER A 92 -1.29 9.27 6.94
C SER A 92 -2.63 9.99 6.88
N ARG A 93 -2.79 10.97 7.77
CA ARG A 93 -4.01 11.80 7.84
C ARG A 93 -4.25 12.61 6.58
N ASP A 94 -3.18 13.04 5.95
CA ASP A 94 -3.16 13.87 4.76
C ASP A 94 -3.06 13.07 3.46
N ASP A 95 -3.28 11.76 3.49
CA ASP A 95 -3.32 10.91 2.30
C ASP A 95 -4.46 11.36 1.37
N LYS A 96 -4.07 11.96 0.23
CA LYS A 96 -5.01 12.45 -0.77
C LYS A 96 -5.44 11.37 -1.76
N ARG A 97 -4.72 10.25 -1.80
CA ARG A 97 -5.00 9.16 -2.72
C ARG A 97 -6.02 8.17 -2.14
N VAL A 98 -5.75 7.70 -0.94
CA VAL A 98 -6.61 6.77 -0.21
C VAL A 98 -7.04 7.43 1.10
N PRO A 99 -8.33 7.70 1.31
CA PRO A 99 -8.81 8.25 2.57
C PRO A 99 -8.41 7.38 3.76
N LYS A 100 -7.95 7.99 4.84
CA LYS A 100 -7.46 7.29 6.06
C LYS A 100 -8.50 6.38 6.72
N GLU A 101 -9.76 6.67 6.48
CA GLU A 101 -10.90 5.87 6.93
C GLU A 101 -10.83 4.42 6.42
N ASN A 102 -10.21 4.21 5.25
CA ASN A 102 -9.94 2.87 4.72
C ASN A 102 -9.00 2.07 5.64
N GLY A 103 -7.92 2.72 6.10
CA GLY A 103 -6.98 2.09 7.04
C GLY A 103 -7.64 1.77 8.37
N ARG A 104 -8.47 2.67 8.88
CA ARG A 104 -9.25 2.44 10.11
C ARG A 104 -10.21 1.26 9.93
N TYR A 105 -10.97 1.24 8.84
CA TYR A 105 -11.87 0.13 8.52
C TYR A 105 -11.13 -1.21 8.51
N ILE A 106 -9.98 -1.29 7.82
CA ILE A 106 -9.16 -2.51 7.81
C ILE A 106 -8.77 -2.91 9.23
N ALA A 107 -8.29 -1.97 10.04
CA ALA A 107 -7.83 -2.27 11.40
C ALA A 107 -8.98 -2.68 12.33
N GLU A 108 -10.16 -2.13 12.17
CA GLU A 108 -11.36 -2.46 12.96
C GLU A 108 -11.92 -3.85 12.59
N HIS A 109 -11.74 -4.31 11.35
CA HIS A 109 -12.26 -5.59 10.88
C HIS A 109 -11.26 -6.74 10.97
N ILE A 110 -9.98 -6.49 11.23
CA ILE A 110 -8.98 -7.52 11.50
C ILE A 110 -8.83 -7.71 13.03
N PRO A 111 -9.19 -8.86 13.60
CA PRO A 111 -9.32 -9.03 15.07
C PRO A 111 -8.09 -8.69 15.90
N SER A 112 -6.89 -8.80 15.34
CA SER A 112 -5.62 -8.54 16.05
C SER A 112 -4.87 -7.33 15.52
N ALA A 113 -5.48 -6.54 14.66
CA ALA A 113 -4.79 -5.42 14.04
C ALA A 113 -4.56 -4.26 15.03
N LYS A 114 -3.49 -3.53 14.77
CA LYS A 114 -3.18 -2.24 15.39
C LYS A 114 -3.25 -1.17 14.33
N TYR A 115 -3.69 0.02 14.71
CA TYR A 115 -3.75 1.18 13.84
C TYR A 115 -2.81 2.27 14.32
N ILE A 116 -2.02 2.83 13.41
CA ILE A 116 -1.21 4.03 13.63
C ILE A 116 -1.61 5.04 12.56
N GLU A 117 -2.02 6.23 13.01
CA GLU A 117 -2.29 7.36 12.14
C GLU A 117 -1.17 8.39 12.25
N TYR A 118 -0.46 8.62 11.16
CA TYR A 118 0.55 9.68 11.08
C TYR A 118 -0.11 11.01 10.75
N SER A 119 0.42 12.10 11.31
CA SER A 119 -0.11 13.45 11.11
C SER A 119 0.08 13.96 9.67
N SER A 120 1.09 13.45 8.97
CA SER A 120 1.48 13.82 7.61
C SER A 120 2.17 12.65 6.92
N GLY A 121 2.65 12.81 5.69
CA GLY A 121 3.43 11.82 4.94
C GLY A 121 2.79 11.41 3.61
N GLY A 122 1.57 11.87 3.34
CA GLY A 122 0.86 11.52 2.11
C GLY A 122 0.53 10.02 2.02
N HIS A 123 0.40 9.52 0.79
CA HIS A 123 0.12 8.10 0.55
C HIS A 123 1.33 7.19 0.81
N LEU A 124 2.53 7.73 0.69
CA LEU A 124 3.79 7.00 0.87
C LEU A 124 4.55 7.58 2.08
N PRO A 125 4.19 7.20 3.32
CA PRO A 125 4.74 7.80 4.53
C PRO A 125 6.24 7.57 4.73
N TYR A 126 6.85 6.66 3.99
CA TYR A 126 8.29 6.48 3.98
C TYR A 126 9.07 7.61 3.26
N PHE A 127 8.38 8.61 2.69
CA PHE A 127 8.98 9.86 2.27
C PHE A 127 8.68 10.96 3.29
N GLY A 128 9.60 11.19 4.22
CA GLY A 128 9.51 12.23 5.23
C GLY A 128 9.11 11.77 6.63
N LEU A 129 8.83 10.47 6.82
CA LEU A 129 8.59 9.84 8.13
C LEU A 129 9.40 8.55 8.28
N GLU A 130 10.55 8.46 7.61
CA GLU A 130 11.37 7.25 7.50
C GLU A 130 11.71 6.69 8.87
N ASP A 131 12.26 7.52 9.77
CA ASP A 131 12.69 7.11 11.10
C ASP A 131 11.51 6.67 11.96
N GLN A 132 10.43 7.47 11.98
CA GLN A 132 9.24 7.15 12.77
C GLN A 132 8.60 5.84 12.28
N LEU A 133 8.48 5.66 10.98
CA LEU A 133 7.93 4.43 10.41
C LEU A 133 8.82 3.22 10.73
N ALA A 134 10.15 3.38 10.64
CA ALA A 134 11.11 2.32 10.97
C ALA A 134 11.01 1.90 12.43
N ASP A 135 10.92 2.84 13.36
CA ASP A 135 10.76 2.60 14.79
C ASP A 135 9.46 1.86 15.11
N ASP A 136 8.33 2.31 14.53
CA ASP A 136 7.03 1.68 14.71
C ASP A 136 7.01 0.24 14.16
N LEU A 137 7.63 0.01 13.01
CA LEU A 137 7.76 -1.32 12.42
C LEU A 137 8.66 -2.23 13.28
N ASP A 138 9.83 -1.76 13.73
CA ASP A 138 10.73 -2.52 14.59
C ASP A 138 10.04 -2.91 15.90
N PHE A 139 9.38 -1.95 16.55
CA PHE A 139 8.59 -2.22 17.76
C PHE A 139 7.52 -3.27 17.53
N PHE A 140 6.77 -3.16 16.42
CA PHE A 140 5.73 -4.13 16.08
C PHE A 140 6.30 -5.53 15.86
N PHE A 141 7.37 -5.66 15.08
CA PHE A 141 7.99 -6.95 14.78
C PHE A 141 8.60 -7.60 16.02
N ARG A 142 9.29 -6.83 16.88
CA ARG A 142 9.80 -7.36 18.16
C ARG A 142 8.69 -7.90 19.05
N LYS A 143 7.58 -7.17 19.15
CA LYS A 143 6.43 -7.58 19.96
C LYS A 143 5.71 -8.82 19.39
N ALA A 144 5.54 -8.89 18.08
CA ALA A 144 4.95 -10.03 17.41
C ALA A 144 5.81 -11.30 17.57
N SER A 145 7.13 -11.15 17.44
CA SER A 145 8.10 -12.24 17.61
C SER A 145 8.16 -12.74 19.05
N SER A 146 8.10 -11.85 20.04
CA SER A 146 8.10 -12.22 21.47
C SER A 146 6.86 -13.03 21.84
N LYS A 147 5.68 -12.64 21.32
CA LYS A 147 4.42 -13.37 21.57
C LYS A 147 4.45 -14.79 21.00
N LYS A 148 5.08 -14.97 19.83
CA LYS A 148 5.25 -16.29 19.21
C LYS A 148 6.23 -17.18 20.00
N ARG A 149 7.26 -16.59 20.62
CA ARG A 149 8.26 -17.30 21.41
C ARG A 149 7.72 -17.83 22.74
N LEU A 150 6.75 -17.13 23.34
CA LEU A 150 6.07 -17.57 24.56
C LEU A 150 5.03 -18.68 24.34
N GLN A 151 4.56 -18.84 23.09
CA GLN A 151 3.60 -19.89 22.72
C GLN A 151 4.25 -21.17 22.20
N THR A 152 5.55 -21.17 21.95
CA THR A 152 6.34 -22.32 21.51
C THR A 152 7.47 -22.57 22.49
N SER A 153 7.17 -23.30 23.60
CA SER A 153 8.22 -23.98 24.33
C SER A 153 8.79 -25.06 23.39
N GLU A 154 10.12 -24.99 23.17
CA GLU A 154 10.93 -26.01 22.52
C GLU A 154 10.67 -26.29 21.03
N SER A 155 11.20 -25.43 20.18
CA SER A 155 11.94 -25.84 18.98
C SER A 155 12.58 -24.61 18.34
N VAL A 156 13.89 -24.66 18.15
CA VAL A 156 14.59 -23.75 17.24
C VAL A 156 14.04 -24.03 15.85
N ARG A 157 13.18 -23.15 15.34
CA ARG A 157 12.71 -23.22 13.96
C ARG A 157 13.62 -22.33 13.13
N LEU A 158 14.36 -22.95 12.24
CA LEU A 158 15.06 -22.25 11.16
C LEU A 158 13.97 -21.63 10.26
N ALA A 159 13.85 -20.31 10.27
CA ALA A 159 13.01 -19.59 9.32
C ALA A 159 13.88 -19.25 8.11
N THR A 160 13.59 -19.87 6.98
CA THR A 160 14.18 -19.46 5.70
C THR A 160 13.28 -18.38 5.10
N ILE A 161 13.80 -17.17 4.96
CA ILE A 161 13.14 -16.11 4.22
C ILE A 161 13.58 -16.27 2.76
N LEU A 162 12.68 -16.68 1.90
CA LEU A 162 12.93 -16.77 0.46
C LEU A 162 12.50 -15.47 -0.20
N PHE A 163 13.46 -14.69 -0.68
CA PHE A 163 13.21 -13.62 -1.64
C PHE A 163 13.29 -14.25 -3.03
N THR A 164 12.17 -14.39 -3.72
CA THR A 164 12.17 -14.78 -5.13
C THR A 164 12.17 -13.51 -5.96
N ASP A 165 13.30 -13.16 -6.53
CA ASP A 165 13.35 -12.29 -7.69
C ASP A 165 13.25 -13.19 -8.93
N ILE A 166 12.38 -12.84 -9.86
CA ILE A 166 12.30 -13.54 -11.13
C ILE A 166 13.45 -13.03 -11.99
N VAL A 167 14.57 -13.72 -11.93
CA VAL A 167 15.72 -13.46 -12.82
C VAL A 167 15.21 -13.48 -14.26
N GLU A 168 15.51 -12.42 -15.02
CA GLU A 168 15.06 -12.23 -16.40
C GLU A 168 13.54 -11.94 -16.58
N SER A 169 12.88 -11.40 -15.55
CA SER A 169 11.45 -11.02 -15.64
C SER A 169 11.18 -10.08 -16.84
N THR A 170 12.13 -9.20 -17.14
CA THR A 170 12.02 -8.24 -18.24
C THR A 170 12.17 -8.90 -19.63
N SER A 171 13.05 -9.89 -19.77
CA SER A 171 13.21 -10.62 -21.03
C SER A 171 12.03 -11.57 -21.29
N LYS A 172 11.48 -12.20 -20.24
CA LYS A 172 10.28 -13.05 -20.35
C LYS A 172 9.01 -12.27 -20.68
N LEU A 173 8.87 -11.05 -20.16
CA LEU A 173 7.76 -10.17 -20.53
C LEU A 173 7.78 -9.78 -22.01
N SER A 174 8.94 -9.72 -22.64
CA SER A 174 9.05 -9.44 -24.09
C SER A 174 8.69 -10.63 -24.98
N GLU A 175 8.69 -11.86 -24.45
CA GLU A 175 8.25 -13.07 -25.16
C GLU A 175 6.74 -13.27 -25.16
N PHE A 176 6.00 -12.63 -24.22
CA PHE A 176 4.54 -12.76 -24.07
C PHE A 176 3.78 -11.49 -24.46
N GLY A 177 4.47 -10.44 -24.96
CA GLY A 177 3.88 -9.15 -25.32
C GLY A 177 3.36 -9.04 -26.73
#